data_fc7ef14b1d3f230dfd68f5a2f0422842
#
_entry.id   fc7ef14b1d3f230dfd68f5a2f0422842
#
_cell.length_a   1.000
_cell.length_b   1.000
_cell.length_c   1.000
_cell.angle_alpha   90.00
_cell.angle_beta   90.00
_cell.angle_gamma   90.00
#
_symmetry.space_group_name_H-M   'P 1'
#
loop_
_entity.id
_entity.type
_entity.pdbx_description
1 polymer ?
#
loop_
_entity_poly.entity_id
_entity_poly.type
_entity_poly.pdbx_seq_one_letter_code
_entity_poly.pdbx_strand_id
1 'polypeptide(L)'
;RVRSSAASDVYKRQAQFMGIEINDNPKYEAFVQEILGMIEKYNKKYRTKEVLFNCEMIPAENVGVKHAKWDKEAGFQTFRECYNSYFYIVEDESLNIVDRFRLHGHRYIEHLTGGSALHMNLEEHLSKEQYRQLLRVAAIEGCNYFTFNIPNTICNKCKHIDKRYLHECPECHSEDVDYLTRVIGYMKRVSNFSQARQKEAAQRYYAPVR
;
A
#
# COMPACT_ATOMS: atom_id res chain seq x y z
N ARG A 1 -15.39 -11.97 10.40
CA ARG A 1 -14.20 -11.13 10.22
C ARG A 1 -13.50 -11.30 8.86
N VAL A 2 -13.57 -12.45 8.21
CA VAL A 2 -12.91 -12.72 6.92
C VAL A 2 -13.69 -12.15 5.72
N ARG A 3 -14.99 -11.91 5.86
CA ARG A 3 -15.85 -11.51 4.74
C ARG A 3 -15.78 -10.02 4.36
N SER A 4 -15.43 -9.12 5.26
CA SER A 4 -15.37 -7.68 4.96
C SER A 4 -14.08 -7.27 4.24
N SER A 5 -12.93 -7.86 4.61
CA SER A 5 -11.69 -7.66 3.86
C SER A 5 -11.75 -8.28 2.46
N ALA A 6 -12.46 -9.42 2.31
CA ALA A 6 -12.68 -10.05 1.02
C ALA A 6 -13.48 -9.17 0.05
N ALA A 7 -14.48 -8.40 0.52
CA ALA A 7 -15.30 -7.57 -0.36
C ALA A 7 -14.49 -6.40 -0.98
N SER A 8 -13.65 -5.71 -0.22
CA SER A 8 -12.81 -4.64 -0.76
C SER A 8 -11.75 -5.17 -1.74
N ASP A 9 -11.22 -6.37 -1.46
CA ASP A 9 -10.27 -7.01 -2.36
C ASP A 9 -10.94 -7.50 -3.65
N VAL A 10 -12.17 -8.02 -3.60
CA VAL A 10 -12.92 -8.45 -4.80
C VAL A 10 -13.10 -7.28 -5.78
N TYR A 11 -13.38 -6.09 -5.31
CA TYR A 11 -13.56 -4.94 -6.19
C TYR A 11 -12.24 -4.41 -6.77
N LYS A 12 -11.18 -4.33 -5.96
CA LYS A 12 -9.83 -4.06 -6.46
C LYS A 12 -9.42 -5.08 -7.53
N ARG A 13 -9.77 -6.33 -7.32
CA ARG A 13 -9.58 -7.41 -8.29
C ARG A 13 -10.31 -7.14 -9.59
N GLN A 14 -11.60 -6.76 -9.54
CA GLN A 14 -12.36 -6.44 -10.73
C GLN A 14 -11.78 -5.22 -11.47
N ALA A 15 -11.39 -4.18 -10.78
CA ALA A 15 -10.77 -3.00 -11.38
C ALA A 15 -9.46 -3.36 -12.08
N GLN A 16 -8.59 -4.12 -11.43
CA GLN A 16 -7.35 -4.61 -12.00
C GLN A 16 -7.57 -5.60 -13.15
N PHE A 17 -8.58 -6.46 -13.04
CA PHE A 17 -8.97 -7.42 -14.06
C PHE A 17 -9.51 -6.73 -15.33
N MET A 18 -10.23 -5.65 -15.19
CA MET A 18 -10.80 -4.90 -16.32
C MET A 18 -9.84 -3.86 -16.90
N GLY A 19 -8.61 -3.75 -16.39
CA GLY A 19 -7.67 -2.70 -16.78
C GLY A 19 -8.15 -1.29 -16.41
N ILE A 20 -9.04 -1.19 -15.44
CA ILE A 20 -9.59 0.09 -14.98
C ILE A 20 -8.64 0.63 -13.89
N GLU A 21 -8.10 1.79 -14.12
CA GLU A 21 -7.27 2.48 -13.12
C GLU A 21 -8.08 2.78 -11.86
N ILE A 22 -7.51 2.44 -10.70
CA ILE A 22 -8.17 2.64 -9.41
C ILE A 22 -8.31 4.14 -9.10
N ASN A 23 -7.39 4.95 -9.63
CA ASN A 23 -7.11 6.31 -9.22
C ASN A 23 -8.24 7.31 -9.48
N ASP A 24 -9.13 7.05 -10.43
CA ASP A 24 -10.27 7.93 -10.76
C ASP A 24 -11.53 7.16 -11.14
N ASN A 25 -11.71 5.99 -10.58
CA ASN A 25 -12.78 5.11 -10.98
C ASN A 25 -14.08 5.39 -10.17
N PRO A 26 -15.12 5.97 -10.76
CA PRO A 26 -16.40 6.22 -10.06
C PRO A 26 -17.07 4.93 -9.58
N LYS A 27 -16.79 3.78 -10.19
CA LYS A 27 -17.26 2.47 -9.71
C LYS A 27 -16.60 2.10 -8.39
N TYR A 28 -15.34 2.49 -8.18
CA TYR A 28 -14.66 2.26 -6.93
C TYR A 28 -15.26 3.12 -5.80
N GLU A 29 -15.56 4.37 -6.08
CA GLU A 29 -16.25 5.25 -5.12
C GLU A 29 -17.64 4.71 -4.77
N ALA A 30 -18.43 4.32 -5.77
CA ALA A 30 -19.74 3.72 -5.55
C ALA A 30 -19.67 2.46 -4.66
N PHE A 31 -18.67 1.62 -4.88
CA PHE A 31 -18.45 0.42 -4.07
C PHE A 31 -18.05 0.75 -2.62
N VAL A 32 -17.18 1.75 -2.42
CA VAL A 32 -16.83 2.23 -1.07
C VAL A 32 -18.10 2.74 -0.36
N GLN A 33 -18.92 3.54 -1.03
CA GLN A 33 -20.18 4.04 -0.48
C GLN A 33 -21.16 2.91 -0.13
N GLU A 34 -21.25 1.86 -0.93
CA GLU A 34 -22.07 0.69 -0.64
C GLU A 34 -21.61 -0.04 0.63
N ILE A 35 -20.28 -0.25 0.78
CA ILE A 35 -19.72 -0.85 2.01
C ILE A 35 -20.01 0.02 3.23
N LEU A 36 -19.83 1.33 3.12
CA LEU A 36 -20.10 2.25 4.21
C LEU A 36 -21.58 2.24 4.62
N GLY A 37 -22.48 2.21 3.64
CA GLY A 37 -23.92 2.06 3.89
C GLY A 37 -24.26 0.76 4.61
N MET A 38 -23.56 -0.34 4.28
CA MET A 38 -23.72 -1.60 5.03
C MET A 38 -23.22 -1.47 6.47
N ILE A 39 -22.04 -0.89 6.69
CA ILE A 39 -21.47 -0.67 8.04
C ILE A 39 -22.38 0.20 8.88
N GLU A 40 -22.90 1.29 8.32
CA GLU A 40 -23.85 2.17 9.00
C GLU A 40 -25.13 1.42 9.39
N LYS A 41 -25.70 0.61 8.49
CA LYS A 41 -26.86 -0.24 8.75
C LYS A 41 -26.61 -1.21 9.90
N TYR A 42 -25.43 -1.85 9.93
CA TYR A 42 -25.05 -2.75 11.02
C TYR A 42 -24.85 -1.99 12.33
N ASN A 43 -24.20 -0.83 12.31
CA ASN A 43 -24.05 0.01 13.49
C ASN A 43 -25.41 0.47 14.02
N LYS A 44 -26.33 0.89 13.15
CA LYS A 44 -27.68 1.28 13.55
C LYS A 44 -28.43 0.15 14.26
N LYS A 45 -28.21 -1.11 13.84
CA LYS A 45 -28.90 -2.28 14.39
C LYS A 45 -28.25 -2.88 15.63
N TYR A 46 -26.91 -2.91 15.67
CA TYR A 46 -26.17 -3.72 16.65
C TYR A 46 -25.19 -2.93 17.50
N ARG A 47 -25.05 -1.61 17.29
CA ARG A 47 -24.13 -0.77 18.08
C ARG A 47 -24.51 -0.79 19.55
N THR A 48 -23.54 -1.11 20.39
CA THR A 48 -23.60 -0.97 21.85
C THR A 48 -22.43 -0.13 22.33
N LYS A 49 -22.29 0.07 23.66
CA LYS A 49 -21.07 0.70 24.22
C LYS A 49 -19.80 -0.12 23.97
N GLU A 50 -19.95 -1.44 23.73
CA GLU A 50 -18.82 -2.37 23.59
C GLU A 50 -18.61 -2.83 22.15
N VAL A 51 -19.59 -2.65 21.26
CA VAL A 51 -19.55 -3.11 19.88
C VAL A 51 -19.79 -1.97 18.92
N LEU A 52 -18.80 -1.76 18.06
CA LEU A 52 -18.84 -0.80 16.95
C LEU A 52 -18.25 -1.48 15.71
N PHE A 53 -18.98 -1.43 14.60
CA PHE A 53 -18.45 -1.85 13.30
C PHE A 53 -17.77 -0.67 12.65
N ASN A 54 -16.59 -0.89 12.09
CA ASN A 54 -15.84 0.11 11.33
C ASN A 54 -15.45 -0.42 9.96
N CYS A 55 -15.05 0.48 9.08
CA CYS A 55 -14.43 0.18 7.81
C CYS A 55 -13.02 0.75 7.79
N GLU A 56 -12.05 -0.07 7.45
CA GLU A 56 -10.66 0.34 7.30
C GLU A 56 -10.04 -0.31 6.07
N MET A 57 -9.07 0.35 5.48
CA MET A 57 -8.23 -0.20 4.44
C MET A 57 -6.84 -0.49 4.97
N ILE A 58 -6.49 -1.75 5.02
CA ILE A 58 -5.17 -2.20 5.47
C ILE A 58 -4.40 -2.85 4.32
N PRO A 59 -3.10 -2.58 4.20
CA PRO A 59 -2.22 -3.37 3.33
C PRO A 59 -2.08 -4.76 3.96
N ALA A 60 -2.50 -5.80 3.23
CA ALA A 60 -2.47 -7.17 3.72
C ALA A 60 -1.46 -8.01 2.93
N GLU A 61 -0.33 -8.37 3.55
CA GLU A 61 0.82 -9.00 2.88
C GLU A 61 0.43 -10.27 2.11
N ASN A 62 -0.20 -11.21 2.79
CA ASN A 62 -0.50 -12.52 2.21
C ASN A 62 -1.89 -12.62 1.58
N VAL A 63 -2.80 -11.71 1.90
CA VAL A 63 -4.18 -11.76 1.41
C VAL A 63 -4.21 -11.46 -0.08
N GLY A 64 -3.51 -10.43 -0.55
CA GLY A 64 -3.40 -10.11 -1.98
C GLY A 64 -2.82 -11.24 -2.82
N VAL A 65 -1.81 -11.96 -2.30
CA VAL A 65 -1.21 -13.13 -2.96
C VAL A 65 -2.21 -14.31 -2.98
N LYS A 66 -2.86 -14.61 -1.86
CA LYS A 66 -3.84 -15.70 -1.77
C LYS A 66 -5.02 -15.47 -2.70
N HIS A 67 -5.55 -14.24 -2.74
CA HIS A 67 -6.68 -13.93 -3.61
C HIS A 67 -6.32 -14.05 -5.08
N ALA A 68 -5.15 -13.55 -5.50
CA ALA A 68 -4.68 -13.72 -6.87
C ALA A 68 -4.54 -15.22 -7.25
N LYS A 69 -4.02 -16.03 -6.32
CA LYS A 69 -3.92 -17.48 -6.51
C LYS A 69 -5.29 -18.15 -6.64
N TRP A 70 -6.22 -17.85 -5.73
CA TRP A 70 -7.57 -18.43 -5.76
C TRP A 70 -8.35 -18.03 -7.01
N ASP A 71 -8.19 -16.81 -7.50
CA ASP A 71 -8.82 -16.40 -8.75
C ASP A 71 -8.28 -17.17 -9.93
N LYS A 72 -6.97 -17.36 -9.99
CA LYS A 72 -6.34 -18.18 -11.03
C LYS A 72 -6.82 -19.63 -10.98
N GLU A 73 -6.92 -20.20 -9.77
CA GLU A 73 -7.45 -21.56 -9.57
C GLU A 73 -8.93 -21.67 -9.95
N ALA A 74 -9.70 -20.60 -9.77
CA ALA A 74 -11.10 -20.52 -10.19
C ALA A 74 -11.30 -20.22 -11.68
N GLY A 75 -10.22 -20.14 -12.48
CA GLY A 75 -10.27 -19.90 -13.91
C GLY A 75 -10.39 -18.43 -14.32
N PHE A 76 -10.25 -17.50 -13.39
CA PHE A 76 -10.21 -16.07 -13.73
C PHE A 76 -8.83 -15.68 -14.26
N GLN A 77 -8.81 -14.81 -15.25
CA GLN A 77 -7.57 -14.23 -15.75
C GLN A 77 -7.05 -13.22 -14.75
N THR A 78 -5.86 -13.46 -14.20
CA THR A 78 -5.20 -12.54 -13.28
C THR A 78 -3.95 -11.98 -13.96
N PHE A 79 -3.82 -10.66 -13.97
CA PHE A 79 -2.65 -9.98 -14.55
C PHE A 79 -1.47 -9.94 -13.58
N ARG A 80 -1.71 -10.24 -12.30
CA ARG A 80 -0.73 -10.14 -11.23
C ARG A 80 -0.77 -11.37 -10.33
N GLU A 81 0.38 -11.71 -9.77
CA GLU A 81 0.49 -12.76 -8.74
C GLU A 81 0.16 -12.23 -7.34
N CYS A 82 0.05 -10.92 -7.21
CA CYS A 82 -0.29 -10.25 -5.96
C CYS A 82 -1.15 -9.01 -6.25
N TYR A 83 -2.33 -8.94 -5.63
CA TYR A 83 -3.19 -7.77 -5.74
C TYR A 83 -2.65 -6.59 -4.95
N ASN A 84 -2.95 -5.40 -5.46
CA ASN A 84 -2.53 -4.14 -4.86
C ASN A 84 -3.19 -3.89 -3.49
N SER A 85 -2.43 -3.29 -2.58
CA SER A 85 -2.86 -3.02 -1.19
C SER A 85 -3.16 -1.56 -0.90
N TYR A 86 -3.11 -0.67 -1.90
CA TYR A 86 -3.28 0.77 -1.74
C TYR A 86 -4.40 1.31 -2.63
N PHE A 87 -4.80 2.56 -2.43
CA PHE A 87 -5.72 3.28 -3.33
C PHE A 87 -5.06 3.73 -4.63
N TYR A 88 -3.82 3.39 -4.86
CA TYR A 88 -3.09 3.61 -6.10
C TYR A 88 -2.31 2.35 -6.50
N ILE A 89 -1.94 2.26 -7.78
CA ILE A 89 -1.11 1.19 -8.30
C ILE A 89 0.35 1.51 -7.96
N VAL A 90 1.04 0.61 -7.24
CA VAL A 90 2.39 0.88 -6.70
C VAL A 90 3.48 1.03 -7.77
N GLU A 91 3.23 0.53 -8.97
CA GLU A 91 4.10 0.65 -10.13
C GLU A 91 3.79 1.89 -10.99
N ASP A 92 2.72 2.64 -10.68
CA ASP A 92 2.30 3.78 -11.48
C ASP A 92 3.21 4.99 -11.26
N GLU A 93 3.99 5.31 -12.29
CA GLU A 93 4.92 6.43 -12.31
C GLU A 93 4.21 7.78 -12.54
N SER A 94 2.98 7.76 -13.07
CA SER A 94 2.23 8.98 -13.38
C SER A 94 1.70 9.69 -12.14
N LEU A 95 1.55 8.96 -11.02
CA LEU A 95 1.07 9.50 -9.76
C LEU A 95 2.19 10.15 -8.95
N ASN A 96 2.13 11.46 -8.84
CA ASN A 96 3.04 12.20 -7.99
C ASN A 96 2.73 12.01 -6.48
N ILE A 97 3.60 12.51 -5.63
CA ILE A 97 3.49 12.38 -4.17
C ILE A 97 2.21 13.02 -3.62
N VAL A 98 1.80 14.17 -4.16
CA VAL A 98 0.58 14.88 -3.73
C VAL A 98 -0.67 14.06 -4.06
N ASP A 99 -0.75 13.50 -5.26
CA ASP A 99 -1.87 12.66 -5.67
C ASP A 99 -1.99 11.40 -4.80
N ARG A 100 -0.88 10.81 -4.40
CA ARG A 100 -0.88 9.67 -3.46
C ARG A 100 -1.42 10.06 -2.09
N PHE A 101 -1.07 11.24 -1.55
CA PHE A 101 -1.66 11.76 -0.33
C PHE A 101 -3.16 12.04 -0.50
N ARG A 102 -3.57 12.64 -1.62
CA ARG A 102 -4.97 12.94 -1.92
C ARG A 102 -5.84 11.69 -1.97
N LEU A 103 -5.36 10.62 -2.63
CA LEU A 103 -6.05 9.34 -2.71
C LEU A 103 -6.18 8.66 -1.34
N HIS A 104 -5.23 8.88 -0.43
CA HIS A 104 -5.26 8.39 0.96
C HIS A 104 -5.74 9.45 1.95
N GLY A 105 -6.34 10.53 1.48
CA GLY A 105 -6.86 11.65 2.25
C GLY A 105 -8.37 11.79 2.12
N HIS A 106 -8.84 13.03 1.99
CA HIS A 106 -10.25 13.40 1.97
C HIS A 106 -11.11 12.60 0.98
N ARG A 107 -10.54 12.19 -0.14
CA ARG A 107 -11.29 11.46 -1.16
C ARG A 107 -11.86 10.12 -0.66
N TYR A 108 -11.12 9.40 0.18
CA TYR A 108 -11.53 8.07 0.66
C TYR A 108 -11.54 7.94 2.18
N ILE A 109 -10.62 8.60 2.88
CA ILE A 109 -10.46 8.44 4.33
C ILE A 109 -11.64 8.99 5.12
N GLU A 110 -12.26 10.08 4.68
CA GLU A 110 -13.45 10.65 5.33
C GLU A 110 -14.59 9.62 5.46
N HIS A 111 -14.58 8.64 4.56
CA HIS A 111 -15.57 7.58 4.51
C HIS A 111 -15.13 6.30 5.24
N LEU A 112 -13.89 6.23 5.70
CA LEU A 112 -13.32 5.05 6.37
C LEU A 112 -13.14 5.32 7.86
N THR A 113 -14.10 4.89 8.68
CA THR A 113 -14.08 5.10 10.13
C THR A 113 -12.92 4.41 10.85
N GLY A 114 -12.32 3.39 10.23
CA GLY A 114 -11.11 2.71 10.69
C GLY A 114 -9.81 3.26 10.09
N GLY A 115 -9.90 4.20 9.13
CA GLY A 115 -8.75 4.81 8.46
C GLY A 115 -8.12 3.96 7.36
N SER A 116 -6.96 4.41 6.89
CA SER A 116 -6.15 3.74 5.87
C SER A 116 -4.67 4.04 6.09
N ALA A 117 -3.82 3.04 5.90
CA ALA A 117 -2.37 3.21 6.00
C ALA A 117 -1.74 3.41 4.62
N LEU A 118 -1.09 4.54 4.41
CA LEU A 118 -0.30 4.83 3.22
C LEU A 118 1.18 4.58 3.47
N HIS A 119 1.80 3.74 2.64
CA HIS A 119 3.26 3.68 2.54
C HIS A 119 3.70 4.53 1.35
N MET A 120 4.25 5.71 1.62
CA MET A 120 4.79 6.61 0.60
C MET A 120 6.18 6.10 0.18
N ASN A 121 6.24 5.45 -0.99
CA ASN A 121 7.50 4.97 -1.54
C ASN A 121 8.30 6.13 -2.12
N LEU A 122 9.47 6.42 -1.53
CA LEU A 122 10.40 7.46 -1.94
C LEU A 122 11.76 6.86 -2.30
N GLU A 123 12.40 7.43 -3.30
CA GLU A 123 13.71 6.98 -3.80
C GLU A 123 14.82 7.24 -2.79
N GLU A 124 14.77 8.37 -2.07
CA GLU A 124 15.82 8.81 -1.17
C GLU A 124 15.30 9.41 0.14
N HIS A 125 16.19 9.50 1.13
CA HIS A 125 15.93 10.20 2.36
C HIS A 125 15.92 11.71 2.14
N LEU A 126 14.93 12.36 2.73
CA LEU A 126 14.67 13.78 2.57
C LEU A 126 15.39 14.60 3.64
N SER A 127 15.61 15.88 3.33
CA SER A 127 15.98 16.87 4.33
C SER A 127 14.82 17.07 5.33
N LYS A 128 15.14 17.59 6.51
CA LYS A 128 14.16 17.91 7.54
C LYS A 128 13.07 18.87 7.03
N GLU A 129 13.44 19.81 6.15
CA GLU A 129 12.50 20.77 5.60
C GLU A 129 11.55 20.13 4.58
N GLN A 130 12.05 19.25 3.72
CA GLN A 130 11.21 18.50 2.79
C GLN A 130 10.22 17.59 3.54
N TYR A 131 10.64 16.91 4.61
CA TYR A 131 9.71 16.15 5.45
C TYR A 131 8.62 17.05 6.04
N ARG A 132 8.97 18.26 6.52
CA ARG A 132 7.97 19.20 7.04
C ARG A 132 6.97 19.64 5.98
N GLN A 133 7.44 19.87 4.75
CA GLN A 133 6.56 20.21 3.63
C GLN A 133 5.60 19.06 3.31
N LEU A 134 6.09 17.82 3.25
CA LEU A 134 5.24 16.65 3.03
C LEU A 134 4.23 16.41 4.16
N LEU A 135 4.60 16.69 5.42
CA LEU A 135 3.66 16.64 6.54
C LEU A 135 2.55 17.69 6.39
N ARG A 136 2.86 18.90 5.90
CA ARG A 136 1.86 19.92 5.59
C ARG A 136 0.95 19.48 4.45
N VAL A 137 1.51 18.91 3.37
CA VAL A 137 0.73 18.36 2.26
C VAL A 137 -0.21 17.26 2.76
N ALA A 138 0.30 16.31 3.55
CA ALA A 138 -0.53 15.25 4.12
C ALA A 138 -1.69 15.80 4.96
N ALA A 139 -1.44 16.84 5.76
CA ALA A 139 -2.48 17.49 6.55
C ALA A 139 -3.53 18.21 5.69
N ILE A 140 -3.09 18.90 4.63
CA ILE A 140 -4.00 19.59 3.68
C ILE A 140 -4.86 18.58 2.93
N GLU A 141 -4.28 17.48 2.46
CA GLU A 141 -5.00 16.43 1.72
C GLU A 141 -5.81 15.49 2.65
N GLY A 142 -5.73 15.67 3.99
CA GLY A 142 -6.47 14.85 4.95
C GLY A 142 -5.92 13.44 5.16
N CYS A 143 -4.69 13.17 4.74
CA CYS A 143 -4.03 11.90 4.98
C CYS A 143 -3.52 11.84 6.42
N ASN A 144 -4.17 11.04 7.26
CA ASN A 144 -3.94 11.03 8.71
C ASN A 144 -3.06 9.87 9.19
N TYR A 145 -2.84 8.85 8.34
CA TYR A 145 -2.00 7.70 8.69
C TYR A 145 -1.12 7.28 7.51
N PHE A 146 0.16 7.59 7.60
CA PHE A 146 1.13 7.27 6.57
C PHE A 146 2.54 7.08 7.13
N THR A 147 3.40 6.49 6.32
CA THR A 147 4.83 6.37 6.59
C THR A 147 5.63 6.56 5.30
N PHE A 148 6.82 7.12 5.42
CA PHE A 148 7.78 7.16 4.32
C PHE A 148 8.49 5.81 4.24
N ASN A 149 8.42 5.19 3.07
CA ASN A 149 9.06 3.91 2.78
C ASN A 149 10.21 4.14 1.82
N ILE A 150 11.43 4.12 2.36
CA ILE A 150 12.66 4.33 1.62
C ILE A 150 13.49 3.05 1.77
N PRO A 151 13.93 2.43 0.68
CA PRO A 151 14.73 1.21 0.76
C PRO A 151 16.10 1.51 1.38
N ASN A 152 16.52 0.66 2.29
CA ASN A 152 17.89 0.67 2.80
C ASN A 152 18.63 -0.55 2.25
N THR A 153 19.93 -0.40 1.97
CA THR A 153 20.79 -1.53 1.57
C THR A 153 21.37 -2.21 2.78
N ILE A 154 21.37 -3.54 2.79
CA ILE A 154 22.06 -4.36 3.81
C ILE A 154 23.04 -5.30 3.14
N CYS A 155 24.29 -5.25 3.55
CA CYS A 155 25.32 -6.19 3.11
C CYS A 155 25.15 -7.56 3.76
N ASN A 156 25.11 -8.63 2.95
CA ASN A 156 25.05 -9.99 3.47
C ASN A 156 26.38 -10.45 4.08
N LYS A 157 27.50 -9.88 3.64
CA LYS A 157 28.86 -10.23 4.12
C LYS A 157 29.19 -9.57 5.45
N CYS A 158 29.26 -8.23 5.52
CA CYS A 158 29.68 -7.50 6.73
C CYS A 158 28.54 -7.01 7.61
N LYS A 159 27.30 -7.17 7.18
CA LYS A 159 26.07 -6.73 7.87
C LYS A 159 25.90 -5.23 7.99
N HIS A 160 26.73 -4.44 7.30
CA HIS A 160 26.56 -2.99 7.22
C HIS A 160 25.17 -2.65 6.63
N ILE A 161 24.54 -1.62 7.18
CA ILE A 161 23.26 -1.09 6.69
C ILE A 161 23.48 0.35 6.24
N ASP A 162 23.23 0.61 4.96
CA ASP A 162 23.27 1.96 4.38
C ASP A 162 21.84 2.44 4.09
N LYS A 163 21.59 3.73 4.32
CA LYS A 163 20.29 4.36 4.08
C LYS A 163 19.98 4.60 2.60
N ARG A 164 20.97 4.41 1.72
CA ARG A 164 20.82 4.57 0.27
C ARG A 164 20.52 3.24 -0.38
N TYR A 165 19.94 3.29 -1.57
CA TYR A 165 19.81 2.14 -2.44
C TYR A 165 21.11 1.95 -3.22
N LEU A 166 21.91 0.95 -2.85
CA LEU A 166 23.24 0.69 -3.41
C LEU A 166 23.34 -0.73 -3.95
N HIS A 167 24.10 -0.93 -5.01
CA HIS A 167 24.39 -2.24 -5.59
C HIS A 167 25.66 -2.88 -5.00
N GLU A 168 26.44 -2.13 -4.26
CA GLU A 168 27.68 -2.54 -3.62
C GLU A 168 27.74 -1.99 -2.19
N CYS A 169 28.29 -2.77 -1.27
CA CYS A 169 28.49 -2.32 0.10
C CYS A 169 29.59 -1.25 0.18
N PRO A 170 29.36 -0.07 0.75
CA PRO A 170 30.37 0.98 0.86
C PRO A 170 31.51 0.64 1.82
N GLU A 171 31.33 -0.34 2.71
CA GLU A 171 32.34 -0.73 3.71
C GLU A 171 33.27 -1.85 3.25
N CYS A 172 32.74 -2.88 2.60
CA CYS A 172 33.53 -4.06 2.24
C CYS A 172 33.52 -4.38 0.75
N HIS A 173 32.96 -3.52 -0.08
CA HIS A 173 32.91 -3.64 -1.53
C HIS A 173 32.30 -4.96 -2.03
N SER A 174 31.43 -5.56 -1.25
CA SER A 174 30.69 -6.76 -1.65
C SER A 174 29.45 -6.39 -2.45
N GLU A 175 29.23 -7.05 -3.58
CA GLU A 175 28.00 -6.94 -4.37
C GLU A 175 26.87 -7.83 -3.79
N ASP A 176 27.19 -8.69 -2.80
CA ASP A 176 26.18 -9.49 -2.11
C ASP A 176 25.42 -8.62 -1.10
N VAL A 177 24.45 -7.91 -1.64
CA VAL A 177 23.56 -6.99 -0.90
C VAL A 177 22.10 -7.41 -1.02
N ASP A 178 21.31 -7.04 -0.02
CA ASP A 178 19.86 -7.17 0.02
C ASP A 178 19.25 -5.82 0.40
N TYR A 179 17.94 -5.70 0.27
CA TYR A 179 17.25 -4.45 0.57
C TYR A 179 16.25 -4.61 1.70
N LEU A 180 16.20 -3.60 2.56
CA LEU A 180 15.20 -3.48 3.61
C LEU A 180 14.14 -2.49 3.15
N THR A 181 12.90 -2.96 3.00
CA THR A 181 11.76 -2.12 2.67
C THR A 181 10.52 -2.58 3.43
N ARG A 182 9.49 -1.74 3.48
CA ARG A 182 8.24 -2.09 4.14
C ARG A 182 7.40 -3.00 3.26
N VAL A 183 6.89 -4.07 3.86
CA VAL A 183 5.88 -4.93 3.22
C VAL A 183 4.49 -4.41 3.59
N ILE A 184 4.23 -4.28 4.90
CA ILE A 184 2.96 -3.80 5.43
C ILE A 184 3.25 -2.66 6.40
N GLY A 185 3.64 -2.85 7.59
CA GLY A 185 3.92 -1.79 8.56
C GLY A 185 5.36 -1.80 9.06
N TYR A 186 6.12 -2.84 8.77
CA TYR A 186 7.46 -3.06 9.27
C TYR A 186 8.47 -3.29 8.15
N MET A 187 9.73 -2.99 8.45
CA MET A 187 10.86 -3.23 7.56
C MET A 187 11.20 -4.72 7.53
N LYS A 188 11.40 -5.24 6.33
CA LYS A 188 11.79 -6.64 6.12
C LYS A 188 12.74 -6.72 4.93
N ARG A 189 13.64 -7.69 4.93
CA ARG A 189 14.48 -7.99 3.77
C ARG A 189 13.63 -8.46 2.61
N VAL A 190 13.91 -7.96 1.42
CA VAL A 190 13.21 -8.34 0.19
C VAL A 190 13.38 -9.84 -0.07
N SER A 191 14.57 -10.40 0.17
CA SER A 191 14.82 -11.84 0.05
C SER A 191 13.92 -12.72 0.93
N ASN A 192 13.39 -12.18 2.02
CA ASN A 192 12.47 -12.88 2.92
C ASN A 192 10.99 -12.70 2.55
N PHE A 193 10.68 -12.01 1.46
CA PHE A 193 9.31 -11.92 0.94
C PHE A 193 8.93 -13.23 0.23
N SER A 194 7.62 -13.48 0.08
CA SER A 194 7.15 -14.50 -0.85
C SER A 194 7.56 -14.14 -2.28
N GLN A 195 7.72 -15.13 -3.15
CA GLN A 195 8.13 -14.88 -4.55
C GLN A 195 7.24 -13.84 -5.26
N ALA A 196 5.92 -13.93 -5.08
CA ALA A 196 4.98 -12.96 -5.65
C ALA A 196 5.22 -11.54 -5.10
N ARG A 197 5.58 -11.40 -3.82
CA ARG A 197 5.92 -10.12 -3.21
C ARG A 197 7.31 -9.61 -3.59
N GLN A 198 8.26 -10.49 -3.86
CA GLN A 198 9.57 -10.08 -4.41
C GLN A 198 9.40 -9.47 -5.81
N LYS A 199 8.56 -10.08 -6.65
CA LYS A 199 8.21 -9.55 -7.98
C LYS A 199 7.51 -8.19 -7.87
N GLU A 200 6.55 -8.06 -6.95
CA GLU A 200 5.87 -6.79 -6.70
C GLU A 200 6.86 -5.72 -6.18
N ALA A 201 7.75 -6.07 -5.25
CA ALA A 201 8.76 -5.15 -4.73
C ALA A 201 9.75 -4.66 -5.81
N ALA A 202 10.10 -5.53 -6.77
CA ALA A 202 10.95 -5.18 -7.91
C ALA A 202 10.27 -4.21 -8.91
N GLN A 203 8.95 -4.18 -8.92
CA GLN A 203 8.16 -3.32 -9.81
C GLN A 203 7.71 -2.01 -9.15
N ARG A 204 7.92 -1.84 -7.84
CA ARG A 204 7.50 -0.63 -7.13
C ARG A 204 8.15 0.61 -7.69
N TYR A 205 7.34 1.61 -7.96
CA TYR A 205 7.84 2.93 -8.25
C TYR A 205 8.13 3.71 -6.97
N TYR A 206 9.37 4.12 -6.80
CA TYR A 206 9.80 4.99 -5.73
C TYR A 206 9.90 6.41 -6.29
N ALA A 207 9.05 7.30 -5.79
CA ALA A 207 8.96 8.66 -6.32
C ALA A 207 10.19 9.48 -5.99
N PRO A 208 10.84 10.14 -7.00
CA PRO A 208 11.89 11.12 -6.74
C PRO A 208 11.29 12.35 -6.08
N VAL A 209 12.01 12.94 -5.15
CA VAL A 209 11.62 14.18 -4.47
C VAL A 209 12.47 15.32 -5.03
N ARG A 210 12.14 15.75 -6.23
CA ARG A 210 12.77 16.90 -6.88
C ARG A 210 11.87 18.11 -6.83
#